data_0819cc919738127c9187474458aef724
#
_entry.id   0819cc919738127c9187474458aef724
#
_cell.length_a   1.000
_cell.length_b   1.000
_cell.length_c   1.000
_cell.angle_alpha   90.00
_cell.angle_beta   90.00
_cell.angle_gamma   90.00
#
_symmetry.space_group_name_H-M   'P 1'
#
loop_
_entity.id
_entity.type
_entity.pdbx_description
1 polymer ?
#
loop_
_entity_poly.entity_id
_entity_poly.type
_entity_poly.pdbx_seq_one_letter_code
_entity_poly.pdbx_strand_id
1 'polypeptide(L)'
;MPKGILERLAEGPVLGDGGYLLELEKRGYVQAGPFTPEVVIEHPDALAQLHREFLRAGADVLQTMTFYASDDKLATVGLQGKVDDINRTAVQVARRVAAEGDALVAGNLCLTWAYDPADPASADHVRALFDRQLQDQIDAGGVDFWIGETFSFLGEALLYVERAKRTGLPAMVTMSFERSVPRSYEGDTPAECARKLAGAGADIVGVNCLNGPEQQLPIALEMRAAVSGHVAAQPVAYRTSVDQPDFTATGNFPYELDPLQLSRREMAEYARAASDGGVNYIGSCCGSVQAHVRAMAKVLGKIAAEEREWRSSTGKVMSAYEYREHSETEV
;
A
#
# COMPACT_ATOMS: atom_id res chain seq x y z
N MET A 1 3.40 8.03 -24.98
CA MET A 1 3.58 8.31 -23.54
C MET A 1 3.26 7.04 -22.79
N PRO A 2 3.91 6.71 -21.70
CA PRO A 2 3.51 5.57 -20.89
C PRO A 2 2.05 5.76 -20.41
N LYS A 3 1.30 4.66 -20.30
CA LYS A 3 -0.10 4.67 -19.85
C LYS A 3 -0.19 5.10 -18.39
N GLY A 4 -1.08 6.04 -18.08
CA GLY A 4 -1.38 6.47 -16.72
C GLY A 4 -2.17 5.43 -15.94
N ILE A 5 -2.40 5.70 -14.64
CA ILE A 5 -3.06 4.76 -13.73
C ILE A 5 -4.46 4.38 -14.21
N LEU A 6 -5.26 5.33 -14.66
CA LEU A 6 -6.66 5.06 -15.08
C LEU A 6 -6.70 4.25 -16.39
N GLU A 7 -5.76 4.48 -17.31
CA GLU A 7 -5.63 3.69 -18.53
C GLU A 7 -5.25 2.24 -18.21
N ARG A 8 -4.30 2.03 -17.28
CA ARG A 8 -3.90 0.68 -16.83
C ARG A 8 -5.06 -0.06 -16.16
N LEU A 9 -5.80 0.63 -15.29
CA LEU A 9 -6.98 0.06 -14.61
C LEU A 9 -8.12 -0.29 -15.56
N ALA A 10 -8.25 0.41 -16.68
CA ALA A 10 -9.22 0.09 -17.72
C ALA A 10 -8.84 -1.18 -18.52
N GLU A 11 -7.57 -1.55 -18.54
CA GLU A 11 -7.06 -2.75 -19.25
C GLU A 11 -7.02 -4.00 -18.36
N GLY A 12 -6.97 -3.83 -17.05
CA GLY A 12 -6.93 -4.96 -16.11
C GLY A 12 -6.50 -4.54 -14.70
N PRO A 13 -6.30 -5.50 -13.80
CA PRO A 13 -5.87 -5.19 -12.45
C PRO A 13 -4.46 -4.58 -12.44
N VAL A 14 -4.29 -3.53 -11.64
CA VAL A 14 -2.99 -2.92 -11.35
C VAL A 14 -2.47 -3.49 -10.04
N LEU A 15 -1.21 -3.86 -10.02
CA LEU A 15 -0.53 -4.37 -8.82
C LEU A 15 0.29 -3.26 -8.17
N GLY A 16 -0.07 -2.90 -6.94
CA GLY A 16 0.73 -2.07 -6.06
C GLY A 16 1.98 -2.79 -5.54
N ASP A 17 2.80 -2.06 -4.84
CA ASP A 17 3.98 -2.57 -4.15
C ASP A 17 3.65 -3.23 -2.80
N GLY A 18 4.66 -3.39 -1.93
CA GLY A 18 4.53 -4.02 -0.62
C GLY A 18 4.73 -3.04 0.55
N GLY A 19 4.97 -3.59 1.74
CA GLY A 19 5.23 -2.80 2.93
C GLY A 19 6.63 -2.20 2.95
N TYR A 20 6.74 -0.95 3.41
CA TYR A 20 8.02 -0.24 3.52
C TYR A 20 8.52 -0.16 4.96
N LEU A 21 7.76 0.46 5.85
CA LEU A 21 8.22 0.84 7.19
C LEU A 21 8.67 -0.35 8.03
N LEU A 22 7.85 -1.40 8.16
CA LEU A 22 8.22 -2.59 8.93
C LEU A 22 9.34 -3.40 8.26
N GLU A 23 9.40 -3.42 6.92
CA GLU A 23 10.48 -4.10 6.22
C GLU A 23 11.83 -3.37 6.41
N LEU A 24 11.82 -2.03 6.38
CA LEU A 24 13.02 -1.23 6.65
C LEU A 24 13.39 -1.22 8.14
N GLU A 25 12.39 -1.34 9.02
CA GLU A 25 12.63 -1.55 10.46
C GLU A 25 13.37 -2.89 10.71
N LYS A 26 12.88 -3.99 10.16
CA LYS A 26 13.52 -5.31 10.24
C LYS A 26 14.97 -5.32 9.70
N ARG A 27 15.25 -4.44 8.75
CA ARG A 27 16.60 -4.23 8.19
C ARG A 27 17.45 -3.26 9.01
N GLY A 28 16.91 -2.65 10.08
CA GLY A 28 17.61 -1.72 10.97
C GLY A 28 17.71 -0.29 10.46
N TYR A 29 16.89 0.11 9.50
CA TYR A 29 16.90 1.46 8.91
C TYR A 29 15.78 2.38 9.42
N VAL A 30 14.77 1.85 10.09
CA VAL A 30 13.64 2.61 10.65
C VAL A 30 13.49 2.26 12.12
N GLN A 31 13.22 3.24 12.96
CA GLN A 31 13.01 3.00 14.38
C GLN A 31 11.59 2.50 14.63
N ALA A 32 11.47 1.36 15.31
CA ALA A 32 10.19 0.87 15.80
C ALA A 32 9.56 1.84 16.80
N GLY A 33 8.23 1.96 16.73
CA GLY A 33 7.45 2.88 17.55
C GLY A 33 7.01 4.11 16.76
N PRO A 34 7.88 5.11 16.52
CA PRO A 34 7.52 6.28 15.71
C PRO A 34 7.23 5.93 14.24
N PHE A 35 7.97 4.99 13.66
CA PHE A 35 7.86 4.59 12.25
C PHE A 35 7.85 5.79 11.28
N THR A 36 8.66 6.81 11.56
CA THR A 36 8.83 7.98 10.72
C THR A 36 9.78 7.70 9.55
N PRO A 37 9.66 8.42 8.42
CA PRO A 37 10.37 8.10 7.18
C PRO A 37 11.77 8.74 7.07
N GLU A 38 12.51 8.93 8.17
CA GLU A 38 13.85 9.51 8.17
C GLU A 38 14.85 8.74 7.30
N VAL A 39 14.63 7.45 7.12
CA VAL A 39 15.42 6.58 6.24
C VAL A 39 15.52 7.14 4.82
N VAL A 40 14.52 7.90 4.37
CA VAL A 40 14.50 8.53 3.05
C VAL A 40 15.70 9.44 2.84
N ILE A 41 16.10 10.18 3.86
CA ILE A 41 17.23 11.11 3.82
C ILE A 41 18.51 10.53 4.43
N GLU A 42 18.39 9.60 5.38
CA GLU A 42 19.54 9.00 6.05
C GLU A 42 20.11 7.82 5.26
N HIS A 43 19.24 7.00 4.63
CA HIS A 43 19.62 5.80 3.89
C HIS A 43 18.85 5.67 2.57
N PRO A 44 18.92 6.65 1.65
CA PRO A 44 18.13 6.64 0.41
C PRO A 44 18.42 5.44 -0.50
N ASP A 45 19.62 4.86 -0.40
CA ASP A 45 19.97 3.66 -1.16
C ASP A 45 19.30 2.39 -0.63
N ALA A 46 19.02 2.29 0.68
CA ALA A 46 18.24 1.20 1.24
C ALA A 46 16.78 1.25 0.73
N LEU A 47 16.19 2.44 0.68
CA LEU A 47 14.87 2.64 0.07
C LEU A 47 14.88 2.31 -1.43
N ALA A 48 15.87 2.80 -2.18
CA ALA A 48 16.01 2.50 -3.60
C ALA A 48 16.13 0.99 -3.87
N GLN A 49 16.85 0.27 -3.02
CA GLN A 49 16.97 -1.18 -3.12
C GLN A 49 15.61 -1.87 -2.89
N LEU A 50 14.84 -1.45 -1.90
CA LEU A 50 13.50 -2.00 -1.65
C LEU A 50 12.54 -1.72 -2.81
N HIS A 51 12.55 -0.52 -3.38
CA HIS A 51 11.80 -0.21 -4.60
C HIS A 51 12.18 -1.15 -5.76
N ARG A 52 13.49 -1.41 -5.98
CA ARG A 52 13.93 -2.35 -7.02
C ARG A 52 13.46 -3.77 -6.79
N GLU A 53 13.39 -4.19 -5.53
CA GLU A 53 12.87 -5.50 -5.17
C GLU A 53 11.40 -5.64 -5.54
N PHE A 54 10.57 -4.62 -5.26
CA PHE A 54 9.16 -4.59 -5.67
C PHE A 54 8.99 -4.50 -7.20
N LEU A 55 9.78 -3.65 -7.86
CA LEU A 55 9.76 -3.55 -9.33
C LEU A 55 10.07 -4.91 -9.99
N ARG A 56 11.14 -5.59 -9.55
CA ARG A 56 11.48 -6.93 -10.05
C ARG A 56 10.46 -8.00 -9.70
N ALA A 57 9.72 -7.81 -8.62
CA ALA A 57 8.62 -8.69 -8.23
C ALA A 57 7.39 -8.54 -9.12
N GLY A 58 7.32 -7.49 -9.93
CA GLY A 58 6.24 -7.25 -10.88
C GLY A 58 5.21 -6.21 -10.43
N ALA A 59 5.57 -5.33 -9.47
CA ALA A 59 4.74 -4.19 -9.12
C ALA A 59 4.60 -3.22 -10.32
N ASP A 60 3.38 -2.78 -10.60
CA ASP A 60 3.07 -1.75 -11.61
C ASP A 60 3.24 -0.33 -11.04
N VAL A 61 3.30 -0.18 -9.72
CA VAL A 61 3.37 1.09 -9.00
C VAL A 61 4.45 1.02 -7.93
N LEU A 62 5.22 2.10 -7.80
CA LEU A 62 6.11 2.36 -6.68
C LEU A 62 5.60 3.59 -5.93
N GLN A 63 5.31 3.43 -4.65
CA GLN A 63 4.77 4.51 -3.81
C GLN A 63 5.91 5.28 -3.15
N THR A 64 5.85 6.62 -3.12
CA THR A 64 6.83 7.42 -2.39
C THR A 64 6.75 7.08 -0.90
N MET A 65 7.91 6.93 -0.25
CA MET A 65 7.94 6.65 1.18
C MET A 65 7.78 7.93 1.99
N THR A 66 6.58 8.49 1.96
CA THR A 66 6.21 9.73 2.66
C THR A 66 5.10 9.53 3.69
N PHE A 67 4.83 8.27 4.05
CA PHE A 67 3.94 7.94 5.17
C PHE A 67 4.48 8.60 6.44
N TYR A 68 3.64 9.35 7.16
CA TYR A 68 4.02 10.17 8.32
C TYR A 68 5.03 11.31 8.05
N ALA A 69 5.18 11.76 6.81
CA ALA A 69 6.08 12.87 6.45
C ALA A 69 5.44 14.26 6.54
N SER A 70 4.43 14.45 7.39
CA SER A 70 3.83 15.77 7.69
C SER A 70 4.57 16.48 8.82
N ASP A 71 4.39 17.80 8.93
CA ASP A 71 4.99 18.62 9.99
C ASP A 71 4.72 18.08 11.39
N ASP A 72 3.44 17.80 11.68
CA ASP A 72 3.01 17.39 13.02
C ASP A 72 3.59 16.02 13.40
N LYS A 73 3.64 15.11 12.44
CA LYS A 73 4.21 13.77 12.66
C LYS A 73 5.71 13.82 12.88
N LEU A 74 6.42 14.49 12.01
CA LEU A 74 7.88 14.63 12.13
C LEU A 74 8.29 15.44 13.36
N ALA A 75 7.44 16.35 13.82
CA ALA A 75 7.67 17.09 15.07
C ALA A 75 7.69 16.18 16.31
N THR A 76 6.97 15.06 16.31
CA THR A 76 6.96 14.10 17.43
C THR A 76 8.32 13.48 17.70
N VAL A 77 9.21 13.46 16.72
CA VAL A 77 10.58 12.91 16.78
C VAL A 77 11.65 13.98 16.53
N GLY A 78 11.29 15.25 16.53
CA GLY A 78 12.23 16.37 16.36
C GLY A 78 12.67 16.60 14.91
N LEU A 79 11.95 16.09 13.93
CA LEU A 79 12.27 16.16 12.49
C LEU A 79 11.39 17.16 11.71
N GLN A 80 10.69 18.08 12.39
CA GLN A 80 9.79 19.06 11.74
C GLN A 80 10.48 19.91 10.67
N GLY A 81 11.77 20.18 10.79
CA GLY A 81 12.57 20.88 9.79
C GLY A 81 12.99 20.03 8.58
N LYS A 82 12.56 18.76 8.48
CA LYS A 82 12.93 17.81 7.43
C LYS A 82 11.79 17.42 6.49
N VAL A 83 10.63 18.04 6.63
CA VAL A 83 9.45 17.75 5.81
C VAL A 83 9.78 17.85 4.32
N ASP A 84 10.33 18.97 3.87
CA ASP A 84 10.66 19.23 2.47
C ASP A 84 11.73 18.23 1.96
N ASP A 85 12.80 18.04 2.73
CA ASP A 85 13.89 17.13 2.39
C ASP A 85 13.37 15.69 2.18
N ILE A 86 12.52 15.20 3.10
CA ILE A 86 11.95 13.84 3.04
C ILE A 86 11.00 13.70 1.86
N ASN A 87 10.01 14.59 1.71
CA ASN A 87 9.03 14.50 0.64
C ASN A 87 9.70 14.58 -0.75
N ARG A 88 10.65 15.49 -0.94
CA ARG A 88 11.38 15.66 -2.21
C ARG A 88 12.29 14.47 -2.51
N THR A 89 13.07 14.01 -1.54
CA THR A 89 13.98 12.87 -1.75
C THR A 89 13.22 11.59 -2.04
N ALA A 90 12.08 11.35 -1.37
CA ALA A 90 11.24 10.18 -1.63
C ALA A 90 10.78 10.11 -3.10
N VAL A 91 10.33 11.23 -3.68
CA VAL A 91 9.96 11.31 -5.11
C VAL A 91 11.17 11.01 -6.00
N GLN A 92 12.31 11.63 -5.73
CA GLN A 92 13.52 11.44 -6.53
C GLN A 92 13.99 9.99 -6.54
N VAL A 93 13.94 9.32 -5.37
CA VAL A 93 14.30 7.90 -5.24
C VAL A 93 13.32 7.03 -6.02
N ALA A 94 12.01 7.22 -5.84
CA ALA A 94 10.99 6.45 -6.53
C ALA A 94 11.07 6.63 -8.05
N ARG A 95 11.18 7.86 -8.56
CA ARG A 95 11.34 8.17 -9.98
C ARG A 95 12.58 7.53 -10.59
N ARG A 96 13.72 7.60 -9.88
CA ARG A 96 14.97 6.98 -10.32
C ARG A 96 14.80 5.47 -10.54
N VAL A 97 14.15 4.79 -9.62
CA VAL A 97 13.94 3.34 -9.71
C VAL A 97 12.85 2.98 -10.72
N ALA A 98 11.75 3.73 -10.76
CA ALA A 98 10.68 3.50 -11.73
C ALA A 98 11.19 3.58 -13.18
N ALA A 99 12.18 4.44 -13.46
CA ALA A 99 12.83 4.55 -14.77
C ALA A 99 13.66 3.31 -15.16
N GLU A 100 13.91 2.37 -14.23
CA GLU A 100 14.57 1.09 -14.53
C GLU A 100 13.57 0.06 -15.11
N GLY A 101 12.27 0.37 -15.16
CA GLY A 101 11.18 -0.48 -15.66
C GLY A 101 10.00 0.33 -16.18
N ASP A 102 8.79 -0.21 -16.08
CA ASP A 102 7.53 0.44 -16.51
C ASP A 102 6.58 0.69 -15.33
N ALA A 103 7.11 1.00 -14.14
CA ALA A 103 6.28 1.32 -12.99
C ALA A 103 5.87 2.79 -13.00
N LEU A 104 4.65 3.06 -12.54
CA LEU A 104 4.20 4.41 -12.18
C LEU A 104 4.73 4.79 -10.80
N VAL A 105 4.89 6.08 -10.55
CA VAL A 105 5.20 6.62 -9.23
C VAL A 105 3.96 7.22 -8.63
N ALA A 106 3.52 6.70 -7.49
CA ALA A 106 2.44 7.26 -6.69
C ALA A 106 3.01 8.16 -5.58
N GLY A 107 2.52 9.40 -5.49
CA GLY A 107 2.78 10.26 -4.34
C GLY A 107 1.93 9.82 -3.16
N ASN A 108 2.54 9.66 -1.99
CA ASN A 108 1.85 9.19 -0.80
C ASN A 108 1.56 10.32 0.19
N LEU A 109 0.34 10.31 0.72
CA LEU A 109 -0.09 11.04 1.91
C LEU A 109 -0.87 10.08 2.82
N CYS A 110 -0.97 10.38 4.11
CA CYS A 110 -1.70 9.53 5.05
C CYS A 110 -2.43 10.38 6.09
N LEU A 111 -3.17 9.72 6.98
CA LEU A 111 -3.80 10.36 8.13
C LEU A 111 -2.80 11.26 8.89
N THR A 112 -3.26 12.41 9.37
CA THR A 112 -2.39 13.40 10.03
C THR A 112 -2.42 13.29 11.57
N TRP A 113 -3.48 12.70 12.15
CA TRP A 113 -3.87 12.73 13.56
C TRP A 113 -4.19 14.14 14.09
N ALA A 114 -4.23 15.11 13.19
CA ALA A 114 -4.59 16.50 13.53
C ALA A 114 -6.08 16.80 13.31
N TYR A 115 -6.80 15.90 12.63
CA TYR A 115 -8.21 16.07 12.33
C TYR A 115 -9.09 15.81 13.55
N ASP A 116 -9.93 16.78 13.88
CA ASP A 116 -11.00 16.66 14.88
C ASP A 116 -12.32 17.11 14.25
N PRO A 117 -13.31 16.22 14.06
CA PRO A 117 -14.60 16.59 13.48
C PRO A 117 -15.40 17.59 14.32
N ALA A 118 -15.06 17.75 15.61
CA ALA A 118 -15.68 18.73 16.50
C ALA A 118 -15.04 20.12 16.43
N ASP A 119 -13.81 20.24 15.87
CA ASP A 119 -13.11 21.49 15.70
C ASP A 119 -12.94 21.87 14.21
N PRO A 120 -13.72 22.83 13.68
CA PRO A 120 -13.58 23.28 12.30
C PRO A 120 -12.18 23.80 11.93
N ALA A 121 -11.43 24.33 12.92
CA ALA A 121 -10.08 24.85 12.68
C ALA A 121 -9.09 23.72 12.36
N SER A 122 -9.33 22.52 12.85
CA SER A 122 -8.52 21.34 12.53
C SER A 122 -8.54 21.02 11.03
N ALA A 123 -9.67 21.22 10.35
CA ALA A 123 -9.79 20.98 8.92
C ALA A 123 -8.90 21.90 8.07
N ASP A 124 -8.76 23.16 8.46
CA ASP A 124 -7.88 24.10 7.75
C ASP A 124 -6.40 23.77 8.01
N HIS A 125 -6.07 23.33 9.22
CA HIS A 125 -4.74 22.84 9.54
C HIS A 125 -4.37 21.60 8.73
N VAL A 126 -5.24 20.61 8.68
CA VAL A 126 -5.06 19.39 7.86
C VAL A 126 -4.90 19.70 6.38
N ARG A 127 -5.70 20.64 5.83
CA ARG A 127 -5.52 21.12 4.44
C ARG A 127 -4.12 21.69 4.22
N ALA A 128 -3.61 22.49 5.15
CA ALA A 128 -2.28 23.06 5.03
C ALA A 128 -1.17 22.01 5.08
N LEU A 129 -1.32 20.96 5.91
CA LEU A 129 -0.39 19.83 5.96
C LEU A 129 -0.37 19.08 4.62
N PHE A 130 -1.54 18.78 4.05
CA PHE A 130 -1.62 18.11 2.74
C PHE A 130 -1.06 18.99 1.62
N ASP A 131 -1.41 20.27 1.59
CA ASP A 131 -0.90 21.19 0.56
C ASP A 131 0.62 21.25 0.52
N ARG A 132 1.26 21.28 1.69
CA ARG A 132 2.71 21.29 1.78
C ARG A 132 3.33 20.02 1.19
N GLN A 133 2.86 18.84 1.61
CA GLN A 133 3.38 17.57 1.10
C GLN A 133 3.12 17.41 -0.41
N LEU A 134 1.94 17.79 -0.90
CA LEU A 134 1.62 17.77 -2.32
C LEU A 134 2.57 18.66 -3.11
N GLN A 135 2.79 19.90 -2.64
CA GLN A 135 3.65 20.86 -3.33
C GLN A 135 5.10 20.39 -3.36
N ASP A 136 5.64 19.89 -2.25
CA ASP A 136 7.01 19.38 -2.19
C ASP A 136 7.24 18.22 -3.15
N GLN A 137 6.27 17.30 -3.26
CA GLN A 137 6.35 16.17 -4.17
C GLN A 137 6.22 16.61 -5.64
N ILE A 138 5.39 17.61 -5.95
CA ILE A 138 5.29 18.20 -7.29
C ILE A 138 6.61 18.87 -7.67
N ASP A 139 7.17 19.69 -6.82
CA ASP A 139 8.41 20.44 -7.05
C ASP A 139 9.63 19.51 -7.23
N ALA A 140 9.57 18.31 -6.68
CA ALA A 140 10.65 17.31 -6.79
C ALA A 140 10.70 16.54 -8.12
N GLY A 141 9.81 16.84 -9.05
CA GLY A 141 9.68 16.18 -10.35
C GLY A 141 8.32 15.54 -10.58
N GLY A 142 7.43 15.64 -9.59
CA GLY A 142 6.04 15.18 -9.65
C GLY A 142 5.88 13.67 -9.57
N VAL A 143 4.63 13.28 -9.54
CA VAL A 143 4.18 11.88 -9.47
C VAL A 143 3.16 11.62 -10.59
N ASP A 144 2.79 10.35 -10.82
CA ASP A 144 1.81 10.01 -11.87
C ASP A 144 0.38 10.05 -11.35
N PHE A 145 0.19 9.80 -10.06
CA PHE A 145 -1.08 9.94 -9.36
C PHE A 145 -0.83 10.01 -7.85
N TRP A 146 -1.89 10.28 -7.07
CA TRP A 146 -1.83 10.40 -5.62
C TRP A 146 -2.46 9.22 -4.91
N ILE A 147 -1.86 8.77 -3.81
CA ILE A 147 -2.42 7.83 -2.85
C ILE A 147 -2.54 8.53 -1.50
N GLY A 148 -3.77 8.66 -0.99
CA GLY A 148 -4.03 8.99 0.39
C GLY A 148 -4.49 7.75 1.12
N GLU A 149 -3.80 7.36 2.18
CA GLU A 149 -4.02 6.05 2.78
C GLU A 149 -4.19 6.07 4.29
N THR A 150 -4.83 5.00 4.78
CA THR A 150 -4.96 4.67 6.22
C THR A 150 -5.81 5.70 6.98
N PHE A 151 -6.82 6.28 6.33
CA PHE A 151 -7.74 7.20 7.00
C PHE A 151 -8.76 6.45 7.85
N SER A 152 -8.83 6.80 9.13
CA SER A 152 -9.86 6.31 10.06
C SER A 152 -11.06 7.26 10.12
N PHE A 153 -10.85 8.56 9.86
CA PHE A 153 -11.89 9.57 9.72
C PHE A 153 -12.25 9.80 8.25
N LEU A 154 -13.53 9.69 7.92
CA LEU A 154 -14.02 9.98 6.57
C LEU A 154 -13.88 11.47 6.23
N GLY A 155 -14.08 12.36 7.19
CA GLY A 155 -13.91 13.80 7.01
C GLY A 155 -12.48 14.15 6.60
N GLU A 156 -11.47 13.57 7.23
CA GLU A 156 -10.07 13.77 6.86
C GLU A 156 -9.76 13.24 5.46
N ALA A 157 -10.28 12.05 5.11
CA ALA A 157 -10.15 11.48 3.77
C ALA A 157 -10.78 12.38 2.68
N LEU A 158 -11.91 13.01 2.98
CA LEU A 158 -12.54 13.99 2.07
C LEU A 158 -11.69 15.25 1.89
N LEU A 159 -11.04 15.76 2.94
CA LEU A 159 -10.09 16.86 2.83
C LEU A 159 -8.89 16.49 1.95
N TYR A 160 -8.37 15.26 2.10
CA TYR A 160 -7.32 14.78 1.21
C TYR A 160 -7.78 14.77 -0.25
N VAL A 161 -8.95 14.19 -0.57
CA VAL A 161 -9.48 14.16 -1.94
C VAL A 161 -9.62 15.58 -2.49
N GLU A 162 -10.17 16.52 -1.70
CA GLU A 162 -10.27 17.94 -2.07
C GLU A 162 -8.92 18.51 -2.49
N ARG A 163 -7.86 18.26 -1.72
CA ARG A 163 -6.53 18.83 -1.99
C ARG A 163 -5.81 18.14 -3.15
N ALA A 164 -5.81 16.80 -3.17
CA ALA A 164 -5.18 16.01 -4.24
C ALA A 164 -5.78 16.33 -5.61
N LYS A 165 -7.11 16.45 -5.73
CA LYS A 165 -7.78 16.74 -7.01
C LYS A 165 -7.46 18.14 -7.56
N ARG A 166 -7.05 19.10 -6.74
CA ARG A 166 -6.61 20.42 -7.22
C ARG A 166 -5.31 20.37 -8.02
N THR A 167 -4.53 19.31 -7.86
CA THR A 167 -3.28 19.13 -8.65
C THR A 167 -3.55 18.72 -10.11
N GLY A 168 -4.77 18.30 -10.43
CA GLY A 168 -5.15 17.82 -11.76
C GLY A 168 -4.77 16.35 -12.02
N LEU A 169 -4.10 15.67 -11.09
CA LEU A 169 -3.75 14.25 -11.20
C LEU A 169 -4.87 13.35 -10.65
N PRO A 170 -4.91 12.06 -11.06
CA PRO A 170 -5.78 11.09 -10.45
C PRO A 170 -5.47 10.92 -8.95
N ALA A 171 -6.52 10.69 -8.15
CA ALA A 171 -6.42 10.51 -6.71
C ALA A 171 -7.05 9.18 -6.27
N MET A 172 -6.26 8.35 -5.62
CA MET A 172 -6.69 7.18 -4.87
C MET A 172 -6.81 7.54 -3.39
N VAL A 173 -7.84 7.04 -2.73
CA VAL A 173 -8.03 7.21 -1.29
C VAL A 173 -8.48 5.90 -0.65
N THR A 174 -7.83 5.53 0.46
CA THR A 174 -8.15 4.31 1.20
C THR A 174 -8.42 4.57 2.66
N MET A 175 -9.48 3.95 3.14
CA MET A 175 -9.88 3.95 4.54
C MET A 175 -9.22 2.79 5.29
N SER A 176 -9.13 2.90 6.61
CA SER A 176 -8.75 1.82 7.51
C SER A 176 -9.84 1.60 8.56
N PHE A 177 -10.11 0.34 8.89
CA PHE A 177 -11.15 -0.02 9.83
C PHE A 177 -10.57 -0.91 10.94
N GLU A 178 -10.49 -0.37 12.14
CA GLU A 178 -9.85 -1.00 13.30
C GLU A 178 -10.75 -1.96 14.08
N ARG A 179 -12.07 -1.90 13.83
CA ARG A 179 -13.08 -2.60 14.63
C ARG A 179 -13.60 -3.85 13.93
N SER A 180 -14.05 -4.82 14.72
CA SER A 180 -14.70 -6.05 14.24
C SER A 180 -15.92 -5.77 13.34
N VAL A 181 -16.65 -4.70 13.62
CA VAL A 181 -17.68 -4.15 12.73
C VAL A 181 -17.06 -2.93 12.04
N PRO A 182 -16.72 -3.03 10.76
CA PRO A 182 -15.98 -1.97 10.06
C PRO A 182 -16.84 -0.71 9.91
N ARG A 183 -16.35 0.39 10.51
CA ARG A 183 -16.93 1.74 10.40
C ARG A 183 -15.83 2.77 10.53
N SER A 184 -16.00 3.91 9.84
CA SER A 184 -15.17 5.09 10.10
C SER A 184 -15.38 5.56 11.56
N TYR A 185 -14.52 6.42 12.03
CA TYR A 185 -14.70 6.99 13.39
C TYR A 185 -15.95 7.85 13.51
N GLU A 186 -16.47 8.40 12.40
CA GLU A 186 -17.77 9.09 12.34
C GLU A 186 -18.97 8.11 12.26
N GLY A 187 -18.72 6.82 12.08
CA GLY A 187 -19.74 5.78 12.08
C GLY A 187 -20.20 5.31 10.69
N ASP A 188 -19.63 5.82 9.62
CA ASP A 188 -19.98 5.41 8.25
C ASP A 188 -19.52 3.98 7.95
N THR A 189 -20.36 3.22 7.25
CA THR A 189 -20.01 1.89 6.74
C THR A 189 -18.99 2.00 5.58
N PRO A 190 -18.26 0.92 5.24
CA PRO A 190 -17.37 0.91 4.07
C PRO A 190 -18.08 1.34 2.78
N ALA A 191 -19.30 0.88 2.56
CA ALA A 191 -20.12 1.26 1.41
C ALA A 191 -20.45 2.76 1.39
N GLU A 192 -20.76 3.36 2.54
CA GLU A 192 -21.03 4.80 2.67
C GLU A 192 -19.76 5.61 2.44
N CYS A 193 -18.62 5.20 3.01
CA CYS A 193 -17.32 5.81 2.76
C CYS A 193 -17.00 5.80 1.25
N ALA A 194 -17.12 4.65 0.59
CA ALA A 194 -16.85 4.52 -0.84
C ALA A 194 -17.71 5.48 -1.68
N ARG A 195 -19.03 5.54 -1.41
CA ARG A 195 -19.93 6.45 -2.15
C ARG A 195 -19.58 7.93 -1.94
N LYS A 196 -19.30 8.33 -0.69
CA LYS A 196 -18.97 9.72 -0.37
C LYS A 196 -17.64 10.15 -0.97
N LEU A 197 -16.61 9.28 -0.89
CA LEU A 197 -15.31 9.55 -1.48
C LEU A 197 -15.33 9.61 -3.01
N ALA A 198 -16.02 8.67 -3.66
CA ALA A 198 -16.23 8.70 -5.10
C ALA A 198 -17.06 9.93 -5.53
N GLY A 199 -18.10 10.29 -4.77
CA GLY A 199 -18.90 11.49 -4.99
C GLY A 199 -18.10 12.79 -4.82
N ALA A 200 -17.07 12.81 -4.02
CA ALA A 200 -16.14 13.93 -3.86
C ALA A 200 -15.08 14.01 -5.00
N GLY A 201 -15.05 13.04 -5.91
CA GLY A 201 -14.17 13.04 -7.08
C GLY A 201 -12.93 12.18 -6.95
N ALA A 202 -12.83 11.29 -5.96
CA ALA A 202 -11.79 10.30 -5.93
C ALA A 202 -11.91 9.35 -7.13
N ASP A 203 -10.81 9.10 -7.83
CA ASP A 203 -10.77 8.22 -9.00
C ASP A 203 -10.72 6.75 -8.60
N ILE A 204 -10.10 6.45 -7.47
CA ILE A 204 -9.99 5.13 -6.89
C ILE A 204 -10.33 5.24 -5.40
N VAL A 205 -11.26 4.44 -4.92
CA VAL A 205 -11.60 4.35 -3.49
C VAL A 205 -11.26 2.96 -2.96
N GLY A 206 -11.00 2.81 -1.65
CA GLY A 206 -10.66 1.48 -1.17
C GLY A 206 -10.37 1.39 0.31
N VAL A 207 -9.69 0.30 0.66
CA VAL A 207 -9.31 -0.04 2.02
C VAL A 207 -7.85 -0.50 2.05
N ASN A 208 -7.10 -0.12 3.08
CA ASN A 208 -5.72 -0.57 3.28
C ASN A 208 -5.37 -0.78 4.74
N CYS A 209 -4.26 -1.47 4.95
CA CYS A 209 -3.60 -1.67 6.25
C CYS A 209 -4.50 -2.32 7.32
N LEU A 210 -4.05 -2.37 8.55
CA LEU A 210 -4.63 -2.92 9.79
C LEU A 210 -5.07 -4.38 9.70
N ASN A 211 -5.92 -4.70 8.74
CA ASN A 211 -6.54 -6.02 8.59
C ASN A 211 -5.78 -6.92 7.62
N GLY A 212 -5.70 -8.21 7.95
CA GLY A 212 -5.26 -9.24 7.00
C GLY A 212 -6.30 -9.48 5.89
N PRO A 213 -5.91 -10.23 4.83
CA PRO A 213 -6.77 -10.46 3.66
C PRO A 213 -8.15 -11.03 3.98
N GLU A 214 -8.25 -11.94 4.96
CA GLU A 214 -9.50 -12.59 5.34
C GLU A 214 -10.54 -11.59 5.85
N GLN A 215 -10.12 -10.58 6.61
CA GLN A 215 -10.99 -9.54 7.13
C GLN A 215 -11.16 -8.38 6.15
N GLN A 216 -10.11 -8.05 5.38
CA GLN A 216 -10.15 -6.87 4.51
C GLN A 216 -10.89 -7.11 3.18
N LEU A 217 -10.78 -8.31 2.60
CA LEU A 217 -11.40 -8.59 1.31
C LEU A 217 -12.93 -8.42 1.32
N PRO A 218 -13.68 -8.90 2.33
CA PRO A 218 -15.12 -8.60 2.43
C PRO A 218 -15.44 -7.11 2.45
N ILE A 219 -14.63 -6.30 3.13
CA ILE A 219 -14.77 -4.84 3.18
C ILE A 219 -14.59 -4.23 1.77
N ALA A 220 -13.54 -4.64 1.07
CA ALA A 220 -13.27 -4.18 -0.29
C ALA A 220 -14.40 -4.57 -1.26
N LEU A 221 -14.96 -5.75 -1.13
CA LEU A 221 -16.10 -6.22 -1.94
C LEU A 221 -17.40 -5.46 -1.62
N GLU A 222 -17.64 -5.08 -0.36
CA GLU A 222 -18.73 -4.19 0.03
C GLU A 222 -18.57 -2.82 -0.64
N MET A 223 -17.36 -2.24 -0.59
CA MET A 223 -17.05 -0.99 -1.28
C MET A 223 -17.23 -1.12 -2.80
N ARG A 224 -16.76 -2.25 -3.40
CA ARG A 224 -16.92 -2.54 -4.82
C ARG A 224 -18.37 -2.55 -5.26
N ALA A 225 -19.26 -3.16 -4.47
CA ALA A 225 -20.69 -3.20 -4.73
C ALA A 225 -21.37 -1.82 -4.63
N ALA A 226 -20.76 -0.88 -3.93
CA ALA A 226 -21.33 0.44 -3.65
C ALA A 226 -21.00 1.50 -4.71
N VAL A 227 -20.00 1.30 -5.58
CA VAL A 227 -19.53 2.27 -6.57
C VAL A 227 -19.31 1.62 -7.93
N SER A 228 -19.39 2.40 -9.01
CA SER A 228 -19.08 1.95 -10.38
C SER A 228 -17.60 2.17 -10.77
N GLY A 229 -16.91 3.04 -10.04
CA GLY A 229 -15.50 3.40 -10.27
C GLY A 229 -14.51 2.30 -9.85
N HIS A 230 -13.25 2.65 -9.74
CA HIS A 230 -12.17 1.73 -9.35
C HIS A 230 -12.12 1.53 -7.84
N VAL A 231 -11.82 0.30 -7.41
CA VAL A 231 -11.67 -0.05 -5.99
C VAL A 231 -10.31 -0.65 -5.71
N ALA A 232 -9.70 -0.22 -4.61
CA ALA A 232 -8.41 -0.67 -4.13
C ALA A 232 -8.55 -1.56 -2.88
N ALA A 233 -7.68 -2.57 -2.77
CA ALA A 233 -7.48 -3.33 -1.54
C ALA A 233 -5.99 -3.58 -1.31
N GLN A 234 -5.51 -3.26 -0.10
CA GLN A 234 -4.11 -3.39 0.30
C GLN A 234 -4.01 -3.90 1.75
N PRO A 235 -4.30 -5.19 2.00
CA PRO A 235 -4.23 -5.76 3.35
C PRO A 235 -2.80 -5.84 3.87
N VAL A 236 -2.67 -5.97 5.19
CA VAL A 236 -1.40 -6.36 5.78
C VAL A 236 -1.12 -7.84 5.48
N ALA A 237 0.16 -8.21 5.38
CA ALA A 237 0.53 -9.61 5.19
C ALA A 237 0.69 -10.35 6.53
N TYR A 238 -0.23 -10.09 7.45
CA TYR A 238 -0.29 -10.76 8.75
C TYR A 238 -1.66 -11.41 8.96
N ARG A 239 -1.69 -12.52 9.72
CA ARG A 239 -2.93 -13.13 10.19
C ARG A 239 -3.55 -12.23 11.25
N THR A 240 -4.76 -11.79 10.98
CA THR A 240 -5.65 -11.14 11.92
C THR A 240 -6.93 -11.97 12.10
N SER A 241 -7.79 -11.63 13.03
CA SER A 241 -9.03 -12.34 13.26
C SER A 241 -10.19 -11.36 13.42
N VAL A 242 -11.41 -11.86 13.44
CA VAL A 242 -12.61 -11.03 13.68
C VAL A 242 -12.54 -10.35 15.05
N ASP A 243 -12.02 -11.07 16.06
CA ASP A 243 -11.89 -10.53 17.43
C ASP A 243 -10.69 -9.59 17.57
N GLN A 244 -9.70 -9.73 16.71
CA GLN A 244 -8.47 -8.92 16.67
C GLN A 244 -8.15 -8.52 15.23
N PRO A 245 -8.94 -7.61 14.64
CA PRO A 245 -8.77 -7.25 13.25
C PRO A 245 -7.55 -6.35 12.96
N ASP A 246 -7.10 -5.61 13.97
CA ASP A 246 -5.94 -4.72 13.88
C ASP A 246 -4.65 -5.42 14.33
N PHE A 247 -3.70 -5.58 13.39
CA PHE A 247 -2.42 -6.23 13.69
C PHE A 247 -1.56 -5.43 14.68
N THR A 248 -1.73 -4.10 14.76
CA THR A 248 -0.96 -3.25 15.68
C THR A 248 -1.44 -3.39 17.12
N ALA A 249 -2.69 -3.82 17.34
CA ALA A 249 -3.27 -4.07 18.65
C ALA A 249 -2.95 -5.47 19.19
N THR A 250 -2.24 -6.30 18.40
CA THR A 250 -1.79 -7.63 18.89
C THR A 250 -0.65 -7.48 19.90
N GLY A 251 -0.54 -8.40 20.85
CA GLY A 251 0.59 -8.42 21.79
C GLY A 251 1.95 -8.69 21.14
N ASN A 252 1.95 -9.05 19.84
CA ASN A 252 3.15 -9.33 19.06
C ASN A 252 3.76 -8.07 18.41
N PHE A 253 3.00 -6.98 18.32
CA PHE A 253 3.48 -5.74 17.68
C PHE A 253 4.45 -4.99 18.61
N PRO A 254 5.57 -4.44 18.10
CA PRO A 254 6.04 -4.53 16.71
C PRO A 254 7.07 -5.66 16.45
N TYR A 255 7.63 -6.30 17.49
CA TYR A 255 8.85 -7.12 17.36
C TYR A 255 8.61 -8.62 17.16
N GLU A 256 7.41 -9.12 17.38
CA GLU A 256 7.08 -10.55 17.33
C GLU A 256 6.05 -10.89 16.25
N LEU A 257 6.06 -10.15 15.12
CA LEU A 257 5.07 -10.32 14.04
C LEU A 257 5.41 -11.47 13.07
N ASP A 258 6.64 -11.99 13.07
CA ASP A 258 7.07 -12.99 12.09
C ASP A 258 6.24 -14.30 12.13
N PRO A 259 5.81 -14.83 13.28
CA PRO A 259 4.92 -16.00 13.31
C PRO A 259 3.53 -15.76 12.71
N LEU A 260 3.10 -14.51 12.63
CA LEU A 260 1.82 -14.11 12.06
C LEU A 260 1.89 -13.84 10.56
N GLN A 261 3.10 -13.77 9.98
CA GLN A 261 3.28 -13.43 8.57
C GLN A 261 2.62 -14.49 7.67
N LEU A 262 1.89 -14.02 6.67
CA LEU A 262 1.25 -14.86 5.67
C LEU A 262 2.25 -15.44 4.69
N SER A 263 1.94 -16.61 4.15
CA SER A 263 2.73 -17.22 3.09
C SER A 263 2.49 -16.53 1.74
N ARG A 264 3.43 -16.72 0.81
CA ARG A 264 3.27 -16.30 -0.59
C ARG A 264 2.00 -16.85 -1.25
N ARG A 265 1.60 -18.07 -0.87
CA ARG A 265 0.38 -18.71 -1.40
C ARG A 265 -0.87 -17.99 -0.92
N GLU A 266 -0.96 -17.66 0.38
CA GLU A 266 -2.11 -16.95 0.94
C GLU A 266 -2.28 -15.58 0.28
N MET A 267 -1.18 -14.83 0.06
CA MET A 267 -1.23 -13.55 -0.63
C MET A 267 -1.59 -13.67 -2.12
N ALA A 268 -1.17 -14.74 -2.80
CA ALA A 268 -1.59 -15.03 -4.17
C ALA A 268 -3.10 -15.39 -4.25
N GLU A 269 -3.60 -16.19 -3.31
CA GLU A 269 -5.02 -16.54 -3.20
C GLU A 269 -5.87 -15.28 -2.96
N TYR A 270 -5.41 -14.39 -2.06
CA TYR A 270 -6.03 -13.08 -1.87
C TYR A 270 -6.09 -12.27 -3.17
N ALA A 271 -4.96 -12.11 -3.86
CA ALA A 271 -4.91 -11.29 -5.06
C ALA A 271 -5.85 -11.82 -6.17
N ARG A 272 -5.94 -13.13 -6.32
CA ARG A 272 -6.89 -13.77 -7.24
C ARG A 272 -8.33 -13.48 -6.83
N ALA A 273 -8.67 -13.73 -5.55
CA ALA A 273 -10.04 -13.51 -5.05
C ALA A 273 -10.47 -12.03 -5.15
N ALA A 274 -9.55 -11.09 -4.90
CA ALA A 274 -9.80 -9.67 -5.06
C ALA A 274 -10.09 -9.32 -6.53
N SER A 275 -9.26 -9.82 -7.46
CA SER A 275 -9.45 -9.63 -8.90
C SER A 275 -10.75 -10.23 -9.40
N ASP A 276 -11.06 -11.47 -9.01
CA ASP A 276 -12.30 -12.17 -9.37
C ASP A 276 -13.53 -11.43 -8.83
N GLY A 277 -13.40 -10.78 -7.67
CA GLY A 277 -14.42 -9.92 -7.05
C GLY A 277 -14.54 -8.51 -7.66
N GLY A 278 -13.72 -8.17 -8.67
CA GLY A 278 -13.78 -6.87 -9.35
C GLY A 278 -13.02 -5.74 -8.66
N VAL A 279 -12.19 -6.05 -7.66
CA VAL A 279 -11.19 -5.11 -7.14
C VAL A 279 -10.08 -5.02 -8.18
N ASN A 280 -9.73 -3.81 -8.61
CA ASN A 280 -8.82 -3.63 -9.74
C ASN A 280 -7.53 -2.86 -9.43
N TYR A 281 -7.40 -2.24 -8.26
CA TYR A 281 -6.10 -1.90 -7.69
C TYR A 281 -5.81 -2.86 -6.52
N ILE A 282 -4.88 -3.78 -6.73
CA ILE A 282 -4.55 -4.84 -5.79
C ILE A 282 -3.14 -4.61 -5.30
N GLY A 283 -2.96 -4.47 -4.01
CA GLY A 283 -1.66 -4.25 -3.39
C GLY A 283 -1.56 -4.97 -2.06
N SER A 284 -0.60 -4.57 -1.29
CA SER A 284 -0.42 -5.03 0.09
C SER A 284 0.29 -3.97 0.92
N CYS A 285 0.10 -4.02 2.23
CA CYS A 285 0.62 -3.06 3.18
C CYS A 285 1.65 -3.74 4.11
N CYS A 286 1.68 -3.37 5.37
CA CYS A 286 2.63 -3.83 6.38
C CYS A 286 2.84 -5.35 6.36
N GLY A 287 4.10 -5.79 6.56
CA GLY A 287 4.50 -7.20 6.57
C GLY A 287 4.62 -7.85 5.19
N SER A 288 4.17 -7.18 4.13
CA SER A 288 4.36 -7.68 2.78
C SER A 288 5.78 -7.42 2.28
N VAL A 289 6.38 -8.45 1.72
CA VAL A 289 7.72 -8.42 1.13
C VAL A 289 7.67 -8.73 -0.36
N GLN A 290 8.78 -8.52 -1.07
CA GLN A 290 8.90 -8.76 -2.51
C GLN A 290 8.43 -10.16 -2.96
N ALA A 291 8.56 -11.16 -2.11
CA ALA A 291 8.12 -12.52 -2.41
C ALA A 291 6.58 -12.64 -2.46
N HIS A 292 5.87 -11.84 -1.65
CA HIS A 292 4.41 -11.74 -1.70
C HIS A 292 3.95 -11.02 -2.98
N VAL A 293 4.56 -9.87 -3.27
CA VAL A 293 4.28 -9.10 -4.51
C VAL A 293 4.51 -9.97 -5.75
N ARG A 294 5.63 -10.74 -5.79
CA ARG A 294 5.90 -11.66 -6.89
C ARG A 294 4.84 -12.76 -7.02
N ALA A 295 4.35 -13.31 -5.92
CA ALA A 295 3.30 -14.32 -5.95
C ALA A 295 1.97 -13.75 -6.44
N MET A 296 1.61 -12.54 -6.02
CA MET A 296 0.45 -11.80 -6.53
C MET A 296 0.61 -11.48 -8.03
N ALA A 297 1.78 -11.00 -8.46
CA ALA A 297 2.08 -10.71 -9.87
C ALA A 297 1.89 -11.93 -10.78
N LYS A 298 2.30 -13.11 -10.33
CA LYS A 298 2.12 -14.37 -11.09
C LYS A 298 0.64 -14.68 -11.33
N VAL A 299 -0.20 -14.63 -10.30
CA VAL A 299 -1.62 -14.98 -10.44
C VAL A 299 -2.44 -13.91 -11.16
N LEU A 300 -1.96 -12.67 -11.18
CA LEU A 300 -2.55 -11.56 -11.95
C LEU A 300 -2.01 -11.46 -13.39
N GLY A 301 -1.11 -12.38 -13.81
CA GLY A 301 -0.56 -12.41 -15.16
C GLY A 301 0.42 -11.26 -15.48
N LYS A 302 0.98 -10.59 -14.45
CA LYS A 302 1.91 -9.47 -14.62
C LYS A 302 3.33 -9.91 -14.99
N ILE A 303 3.70 -11.11 -14.59
CA ILE A 303 4.98 -11.73 -14.93
C ILE A 303 4.72 -13.10 -15.54
N ALA A 304 5.59 -13.51 -16.48
CA ALA A 304 5.49 -14.81 -17.12
C ALA A 304 5.53 -15.94 -16.07
N ALA A 305 4.72 -16.97 -16.31
CA ALA A 305 4.86 -18.22 -15.57
C ALA A 305 6.28 -18.77 -15.81
N GLU A 306 6.89 -19.33 -14.77
CA GLU A 306 8.19 -19.98 -14.93
C GLU A 306 8.05 -21.16 -15.92
N GLU A 307 8.85 -21.15 -16.98
CA GLU A 307 8.76 -22.15 -18.05
C GLU A 307 9.13 -23.59 -17.59
N ARG A 308 9.77 -23.72 -16.42
CA ARG A 308 10.21 -24.99 -15.87
C ARG A 308 9.89 -25.08 -14.38
N GLU A 309 8.77 -25.67 -14.04
CA GLU A 309 8.51 -26.15 -12.69
C GLU A 309 8.64 -27.69 -12.68
N TRP A 310 9.70 -28.16 -12.03
CA TRP A 310 9.85 -29.59 -11.76
C TRP A 310 8.93 -29.98 -10.62
N ARG A 311 7.95 -30.84 -10.93
CA ARG A 311 6.95 -31.30 -9.95
C ARG A 311 7.04 -32.79 -9.75
N SER A 312 6.95 -33.22 -8.49
CA SER A 312 6.74 -34.63 -8.14
C SER A 312 5.37 -35.11 -8.60
N SER A 313 5.14 -36.44 -8.56
CA SER A 313 3.83 -37.06 -8.82
C SER A 313 2.69 -36.52 -7.96
N THR A 314 2.99 -35.89 -6.81
CA THR A 314 2.02 -35.21 -5.92
C THR A 314 1.73 -33.77 -6.34
N GLY A 315 2.33 -33.26 -7.42
CA GLY A 315 2.20 -31.87 -7.86
C GLY A 315 3.02 -30.86 -7.07
N LYS A 316 3.78 -31.30 -6.06
CA LYS A 316 4.69 -30.44 -5.30
C LYS A 316 5.95 -30.16 -6.12
N VAL A 317 6.47 -28.93 -6.01
CA VAL A 317 7.78 -28.59 -6.60
C VAL A 317 8.86 -29.46 -5.96
N MET A 318 9.66 -30.14 -6.81
CA MET A 318 10.71 -31.05 -6.34
C MET A 318 11.85 -30.27 -5.71
N SER A 319 12.35 -30.76 -4.59
CA SER A 319 13.62 -30.30 -4.00
C SER A 319 14.82 -30.76 -4.84
N ALA A 320 15.97 -30.14 -4.65
CA ALA A 320 17.20 -30.56 -5.31
C ALA A 320 17.59 -32.04 -5.02
N TYR A 321 17.20 -32.55 -3.85
CA TYR A 321 17.44 -33.94 -3.48
C TYR A 321 16.53 -34.91 -4.27
N GLU A 322 15.23 -34.59 -4.35
CA GLU A 322 14.27 -35.37 -5.14
C GLU A 322 14.63 -35.36 -6.64
N TYR A 323 15.12 -34.20 -7.15
CA TYR A 323 15.60 -34.10 -8.52
C TYR A 323 16.81 -35.00 -8.81
N ARG A 324 17.76 -35.07 -7.89
CA ARG A 324 18.94 -35.93 -8.00
C ARG A 324 18.56 -37.42 -8.07
N GLU A 325 17.65 -37.86 -7.20
CA GLU A 325 17.16 -39.23 -7.18
C GLU A 325 16.45 -39.62 -8.51
N HIS A 326 15.70 -38.66 -9.09
CA HIS A 326 15.03 -38.89 -10.38
C HIS A 326 16.00 -38.97 -11.55
N SER A 327 17.05 -38.15 -11.56
CA SER A 327 18.03 -38.15 -12.66
C SER A 327 18.95 -39.39 -12.64
N GLU A 328 19.11 -40.06 -11.49
CA GLU A 328 19.87 -41.30 -11.39
C GLU A 328 19.05 -42.56 -11.79
N THR A 329 17.69 -42.45 -11.87
CA THR A 329 16.81 -43.54 -12.28
C THR A 329 16.48 -43.55 -13.77
N GLU A 330 16.82 -42.48 -14.50
CA GLU A 330 16.64 -42.36 -15.96
C GLU A 330 17.90 -42.71 -16.79
N VAL A 331 18.97 -43.21 -16.14
CA VAL A 331 20.20 -43.74 -16.77
C VAL A 331 20.26 -45.23 -16.58
#